data_559a3a4f3ff20159e2028ba697a9ac4b
#
_entry.id   559a3a4f3ff20159e2028ba697a9ac4b
#
_cell.length_a   1.000
_cell.length_b   1.000
_cell.length_c   1.000
_cell.angle_alpha   90.00
_cell.angle_beta   90.00
_cell.angle_gamma   90.00
#
_symmetry.space_group_name_H-M   'P 1'
#
loop_
_entity.id
_entity.type
_entity.pdbx_description
1 polymer ?
#
loop_
_entity_poly.entity_id
_entity_poly.type
_entity_poly.pdbx_seq_one_letter_code
_entity_poly.pdbx_strand_id
1 'polypeptide(L)'
;MSRIVRIFMGDIMNILFYLTPKCDCAFLEEDDTLRQALEKMEVRRHAAIPLLSKNGHYIGTITEGDLLWNIKNKYNLDLHEAERIKITSIDRRRDYMPISIRANMEDLCELAVHQNFVPVCDDNDSFIGIVTRQEIIKYFRNQLAAAENAVKKEEPLKVHPTREPAAVF
;
A
#
# COMPACT_ATOMS: atom_id res chain seq x y z
N MET A 1 1.86 -31.74 8.13
CA MET A 1 1.82 -30.30 7.80
C MET A 1 1.58 -29.56 9.09
N SER A 2 2.55 -28.76 9.56
CA SER A 2 2.49 -28.12 10.86
C SER A 2 1.39 -27.04 10.89
N ARG A 3 0.80 -26.83 12.07
CA ARG A 3 -0.22 -25.81 12.32
C ARG A 3 0.25 -24.40 11.93
N ILE A 4 1.58 -24.16 11.94
CA ILE A 4 2.21 -22.91 11.50
C ILE A 4 2.00 -22.65 10.00
N VAL A 5 2.11 -23.69 9.16
CA VAL A 5 1.84 -23.58 7.72
C VAL A 5 0.36 -23.24 7.46
N ARG A 6 -0.56 -23.69 8.33
CA ARG A 6 -1.99 -23.37 8.24
C ARG A 6 -2.30 -21.92 8.61
N ILE A 7 -1.53 -21.32 9.53
CA ILE A 7 -1.67 -19.89 9.89
C ILE A 7 -1.23 -18.99 8.71
N PHE A 8 -0.22 -19.43 7.96
CA PHE A 8 0.24 -18.72 6.76
C PHE A 8 -0.60 -19.01 5.49
N MET A 9 -1.31 -20.16 5.45
CA MET A 9 -2.09 -20.58 4.28
C MET A 9 -3.60 -20.45 4.43
N GLY A 10 -4.10 -19.99 5.54
CA GLY A 10 -5.50 -20.16 5.84
C GLY A 10 -6.27 -18.93 6.26
N ASP A 11 -6.29 -17.93 5.46
CA ASP A 11 -7.48 -17.14 5.17
C ASP A 11 -7.12 -16.35 3.92
N ILE A 12 -7.88 -16.51 2.84
CA ILE A 12 -7.85 -15.60 1.70
C ILE A 12 -8.33 -14.26 2.25
N MET A 13 -7.40 -13.54 2.88
CA MET A 13 -7.73 -12.28 3.52
C MET A 13 -7.99 -11.28 2.41
N ASN A 14 -9.23 -10.87 2.30
CA ASN A 14 -9.67 -9.92 1.31
C ASN A 14 -8.93 -8.59 1.52
N ILE A 15 -8.17 -8.15 0.51
CA ILE A 15 -7.40 -6.91 0.53
C ILE A 15 -8.26 -5.68 0.82
N LEU A 16 -9.58 -5.77 0.63
CA LEU A 16 -10.53 -4.70 0.93
C LEU A 16 -10.55 -4.26 2.39
N PHE A 17 -10.13 -5.11 3.33
CA PHE A 17 -9.99 -4.71 4.75
C PHE A 17 -8.88 -3.67 4.97
N TYR A 18 -7.96 -3.55 4.02
CA TYR A 18 -6.82 -2.63 4.07
C TYR A 18 -6.93 -1.51 3.05
N LEU A 19 -8.03 -1.50 2.29
CA LEU A 19 -8.28 -0.51 1.25
C LEU A 19 -8.62 0.85 1.88
N THR A 20 -7.90 1.89 1.49
CA THR A 20 -8.37 3.26 1.59
C THR A 20 -9.24 3.52 0.37
N PRO A 21 -10.57 3.67 0.52
CA PRO A 21 -11.48 3.79 -0.60
C PRO A 21 -11.26 5.10 -1.38
N LYS A 22 -11.64 5.11 -2.64
CA LYS A 22 -11.48 6.26 -3.55
C LYS A 22 -11.98 7.58 -2.96
N CYS A 23 -13.10 7.56 -2.24
CA CYS A 23 -13.67 8.76 -1.60
C CYS A 23 -12.77 9.39 -0.53
N ASP A 24 -11.88 8.61 0.07
CA ASP A 24 -10.94 9.05 1.10
C ASP A 24 -9.53 9.30 0.54
N CYS A 25 -9.31 8.96 -0.74
CA CYS A 25 -8.06 9.19 -1.43
C CYS A 25 -8.00 10.60 -2.05
N ALA A 26 -6.82 11.22 -2.00
CA ALA A 26 -6.53 12.28 -2.93
C ALA A 26 -6.13 11.65 -4.28
N PHE A 27 -6.64 12.20 -5.38
CA PHE A 27 -6.26 11.79 -6.74
C PHE A 27 -6.30 13.00 -7.68
N LEU A 28 -5.64 12.85 -8.81
CA LEU A 28 -5.67 13.78 -9.92
C LEU A 28 -6.58 13.25 -11.02
N GLU A 29 -7.23 14.15 -11.72
CA GLU A 29 -7.95 13.84 -12.95
C GLU A 29 -7.13 14.25 -14.16
N GLU A 30 -7.33 13.60 -15.30
CA GLU A 30 -6.56 13.87 -16.52
C GLU A 30 -6.68 15.32 -17.02
N ASP A 31 -7.72 16.04 -16.62
CA ASP A 31 -7.91 17.46 -16.95
C ASP A 31 -7.27 18.41 -15.94
N ASP A 32 -6.77 17.91 -14.80
CA ASP A 32 -6.05 18.74 -13.83
C ASP A 32 -4.82 19.39 -14.47
N THR A 33 -4.48 20.56 -13.97
CA THR A 33 -3.27 21.28 -14.34
C THR A 33 -2.11 20.94 -13.40
N LEU A 34 -0.89 21.25 -13.81
CA LEU A 34 0.29 21.14 -12.95
C LEU A 34 0.11 21.91 -11.63
N ARG A 35 -0.50 23.12 -11.69
CA ARG A 35 -0.79 23.90 -10.49
C ARG A 35 -1.75 23.19 -9.55
N GLN A 36 -2.86 22.66 -10.07
CA GLN A 36 -3.82 21.89 -9.26
C GLN A 36 -3.19 20.64 -8.63
N ALA A 37 -2.29 19.98 -9.36
CA ALA A 37 -1.54 18.87 -8.82
C ALA A 37 -0.66 19.27 -7.63
N LEU A 38 0.09 20.37 -7.76
CA LEU A 38 0.89 20.92 -6.67
C LEU A 38 0.04 21.25 -5.45
N GLU A 39 -1.09 21.93 -5.63
CA GLU A 39 -2.01 22.29 -4.54
C GLU A 39 -2.62 21.05 -3.86
N LYS A 40 -3.09 20.05 -4.64
CA LYS A 40 -3.66 18.81 -4.09
C LYS A 40 -2.61 18.01 -3.27
N MET A 41 -1.37 17.96 -3.74
CA MET A 41 -0.29 17.27 -3.03
C MET A 41 0.16 18.02 -1.78
N GLU A 42 0.20 19.35 -1.81
CA GLU A 42 0.60 20.19 -0.68
C GLU A 42 -0.35 20.05 0.52
N VAL A 43 -1.66 20.05 0.27
CA VAL A 43 -2.71 20.02 1.32
C VAL A 43 -2.53 18.85 2.29
N ARG A 44 -2.13 17.68 1.80
CA ARG A 44 -1.97 16.45 2.61
C ARG A 44 -0.54 15.94 2.66
N ARG A 45 0.43 16.67 2.09
CA ARG A 45 1.84 16.29 2.02
C ARG A 45 2.05 14.90 1.41
N HIS A 46 1.33 14.60 0.34
CA HIS A 46 1.46 13.33 -0.36
C HIS A 46 2.70 13.32 -1.27
N ALA A 47 3.59 12.34 -1.07
CA ALA A 47 4.75 12.13 -1.96
C ALA A 47 4.39 11.52 -3.33
N ALA A 48 3.21 10.94 -3.45
CA ALA A 48 2.68 10.37 -4.68
C ALA A 48 1.15 10.34 -4.64
N ILE A 49 0.50 10.51 -5.79
CA ILE A 49 -0.96 10.60 -5.91
C ILE A 49 -1.42 9.90 -7.20
N PRO A 50 -2.52 9.10 -7.17
CA PRO A 50 -3.09 8.48 -8.36
C PRO A 50 -3.56 9.50 -9.38
N LEU A 51 -3.40 9.20 -10.66
CA LEU A 51 -3.96 9.92 -11.80
C LEU A 51 -5.04 9.08 -12.45
N LEU A 52 -6.23 9.64 -12.59
CA LEU A 52 -7.41 8.96 -13.13
C LEU A 52 -7.90 9.62 -14.41
N SER A 53 -8.51 8.81 -15.28
CA SER A 53 -9.27 9.31 -16.42
C SER A 53 -10.62 9.88 -15.97
N LYS A 54 -11.31 10.60 -16.87
CA LYS A 54 -12.69 11.08 -16.66
C LYS A 54 -13.67 9.97 -16.33
N ASN A 55 -13.41 8.77 -16.82
CA ASN A 55 -14.25 7.60 -16.57
C ASN A 55 -13.87 6.88 -15.26
N GLY A 56 -12.91 7.40 -14.49
CA GLY A 56 -12.49 6.84 -13.23
C GLY A 56 -11.51 5.67 -13.32
N HIS A 57 -10.97 5.38 -14.50
CA HIS A 57 -9.91 4.37 -14.67
C HIS A 57 -8.57 4.91 -14.19
N TYR A 58 -7.75 4.04 -13.65
CA TYR A 58 -6.39 4.38 -13.27
C TYR A 58 -5.50 4.56 -14.51
N ILE A 59 -4.84 5.73 -14.63
CA ILE A 59 -3.92 6.04 -15.74
C ILE A 59 -2.47 5.85 -15.30
N GLY A 60 -2.17 6.20 -14.04
CA GLY A 60 -0.80 6.19 -13.52
C GLY A 60 -0.69 6.89 -12.18
N THR A 61 0.52 7.19 -11.77
CA THR A 61 0.82 7.90 -10.52
C THR A 61 1.73 9.09 -10.81
N ILE A 62 1.42 10.23 -10.20
CA ILE A 62 2.28 11.42 -10.18
C ILE A 62 3.01 11.47 -8.84
N THR A 63 4.31 11.64 -8.86
CA THR A 63 5.16 11.82 -7.68
C THR A 63 5.67 13.24 -7.55
N GLU A 64 6.05 13.64 -6.33
CA GLU A 64 6.75 14.92 -6.10
C GLU A 64 7.98 15.06 -7.01
N GLY A 65 8.72 13.96 -7.21
CA GLY A 65 9.88 13.93 -8.10
C GLY A 65 9.51 14.22 -9.54
N ASP A 66 8.40 13.68 -10.07
CA ASP A 66 7.95 13.94 -11.42
C ASP A 66 7.64 15.43 -11.60
N LEU A 67 6.92 16.03 -10.66
CA LEU A 67 6.61 17.46 -10.69
C LEU A 67 7.88 18.29 -10.62
N LEU A 68 8.74 18.01 -9.65
CA LEU A 68 10.00 18.76 -9.45
C LEU A 68 10.89 18.76 -10.71
N TRP A 69 11.09 17.59 -11.30
CA TRP A 69 11.99 17.48 -12.45
C TRP A 69 11.40 18.08 -13.72
N ASN A 70 10.09 17.99 -13.93
CA ASN A 70 9.43 18.66 -15.04
C ASN A 70 9.49 20.18 -14.89
N ILE A 71 9.18 20.72 -13.69
CA ILE A 71 9.28 22.15 -13.40
C ILE A 71 10.70 22.66 -13.64
N LYS A 72 11.71 21.98 -13.10
CA LYS A 72 13.11 22.36 -13.26
C LYS A 72 13.60 22.32 -14.71
N ASN A 73 13.24 21.27 -15.44
CA ASN A 73 13.87 21.01 -16.72
C ASN A 73 13.09 21.60 -17.91
N LYS A 74 11.77 21.78 -17.79
CA LYS A 74 10.92 22.19 -18.89
C LYS A 74 10.28 23.56 -18.71
N TYR A 75 9.87 23.90 -17.49
CA TYR A 75 8.96 25.02 -17.25
C TYR A 75 9.56 26.19 -16.47
N ASN A 76 10.86 26.17 -16.25
CA ASN A 76 11.62 27.27 -15.65
C ASN A 76 11.00 27.93 -14.40
N LEU A 77 10.22 27.13 -13.62
CA LEU A 77 9.59 27.51 -12.32
C LEU A 77 8.53 28.62 -12.37
N ASP A 78 7.92 28.93 -13.51
CA ASP A 78 6.82 29.88 -13.55
C ASP A 78 5.50 29.22 -13.14
N LEU A 79 4.97 29.63 -11.96
CA LEU A 79 3.68 29.14 -11.45
C LEU A 79 2.49 29.58 -12.30
N HIS A 80 2.59 30.70 -13.02
CA HIS A 80 1.55 31.15 -13.96
C HIS A 80 1.46 30.23 -15.17
N GLU A 81 2.60 29.72 -15.65
CA GLU A 81 2.61 28.73 -16.72
C GLU A 81 2.04 27.37 -16.24
N ALA A 82 2.22 27.03 -14.95
CA ALA A 82 1.70 25.80 -14.38
C ALA A 82 0.15 25.67 -14.49
N GLU A 83 -0.57 26.76 -14.59
CA GLU A 83 -2.03 26.78 -14.83
C GLU A 83 -2.43 26.29 -16.24
N ARG A 84 -1.52 26.36 -17.20
CA ARG A 84 -1.76 26.01 -18.60
C ARG A 84 -1.27 24.61 -18.94
N ILE A 85 -0.42 24.02 -18.08
CA ILE A 85 0.20 22.73 -18.32
C ILE A 85 -0.74 21.65 -17.81
N LYS A 86 -1.21 20.77 -18.69
CA LYS A 86 -1.99 19.61 -18.30
C LYS A 86 -1.15 18.58 -17.56
N ILE A 87 -1.70 17.98 -16.52
CA ILE A 87 -1.00 16.96 -15.75
C ILE A 87 -0.61 15.74 -16.60
N THR A 88 -1.38 15.44 -17.63
CA THR A 88 -1.10 14.33 -18.55
C THR A 88 0.14 14.58 -19.43
N SER A 89 0.62 15.84 -19.56
CA SER A 89 1.85 16.19 -20.30
C SER A 89 3.12 16.08 -19.44
N ILE A 90 2.98 15.80 -18.15
CA ILE A 90 4.11 15.60 -17.25
C ILE A 90 4.74 14.24 -17.50
N ASP A 91 6.07 14.26 -17.72
CA ASP A 91 6.83 13.01 -17.84
C ASP A 91 6.87 12.30 -16.48
N ARG A 92 6.32 11.10 -16.44
CA ARG A 92 6.37 10.23 -15.27
C ARG A 92 7.54 9.28 -15.39
N ARG A 93 8.39 9.26 -14.37
CA ARG A 93 9.58 8.38 -14.37
C ARG A 93 9.17 6.92 -14.24
N ARG A 94 8.11 6.64 -13.48
CA ARG A 94 7.64 5.30 -13.19
C ARG A 94 6.19 5.32 -12.76
N ASP A 95 5.34 4.63 -13.48
CA ASP A 95 3.97 4.41 -13.01
C ASP A 95 3.92 3.29 -11.96
N TYR A 96 3.05 3.45 -10.99
CA TYR A 96 2.74 2.39 -10.04
C TYR A 96 1.84 1.37 -10.71
N MET A 97 2.18 0.10 -10.52
CA MET A 97 1.39 -1.00 -11.05
C MET A 97 0.13 -1.17 -10.20
N PRO A 98 -1.07 -1.13 -10.80
CA PRO A 98 -2.30 -1.43 -10.10
C PRO A 98 -2.47 -2.94 -9.90
N ILE A 99 -3.36 -3.30 -8.98
CA ILE A 99 -3.73 -4.69 -8.70
C ILE A 99 -5.25 -4.87 -8.74
N SER A 100 -5.68 -6.06 -9.08
CA SER A 100 -7.10 -6.41 -9.04
C SER A 100 -7.62 -6.50 -7.60
N ILE A 101 -8.88 -6.14 -7.39
CA ILE A 101 -9.62 -6.36 -6.14
C ILE A 101 -9.58 -7.83 -5.66
N ARG A 102 -9.30 -8.77 -6.56
CA ARG A 102 -9.22 -10.21 -6.27
C ARG A 102 -7.82 -10.69 -5.86
N ALA A 103 -6.84 -9.79 -5.88
CA ALA A 103 -5.48 -10.11 -5.50
C ALA A 103 -5.37 -10.45 -4.00
N ASN A 104 -4.27 -11.08 -3.64
CA ASN A 104 -3.96 -11.43 -2.27
C ASN A 104 -2.93 -10.45 -1.65
N MET A 105 -2.61 -10.66 -0.38
CA MET A 105 -1.70 -9.78 0.35
C MET A 105 -0.24 -9.96 -0.06
N GLU A 106 0.14 -11.14 -0.52
CA GLU A 106 1.47 -11.44 -1.03
C GLU A 106 1.75 -10.65 -2.31
N ASP A 107 0.78 -10.60 -3.24
CA ASP A 107 0.88 -9.81 -4.48
C ASP A 107 1.03 -8.30 -4.15
N LEU A 108 0.30 -7.81 -3.13
CA LEU A 108 0.44 -6.44 -2.64
C LEU A 108 1.84 -6.19 -2.08
N CYS A 109 2.40 -7.16 -1.34
CA CYS A 109 3.73 -7.04 -0.74
C CYS A 109 4.82 -6.87 -1.81
N GLU A 110 4.77 -7.64 -2.88
CA GLU A 110 5.72 -7.54 -3.99
C GLU A 110 5.72 -6.13 -4.61
N LEU A 111 4.54 -5.58 -4.86
CA LEU A 111 4.43 -4.22 -5.39
C LEU A 111 4.88 -3.16 -4.39
N ALA A 112 4.58 -3.33 -3.11
CA ALA A 112 4.92 -2.37 -2.05
C ALA A 112 6.44 -2.21 -1.83
N VAL A 113 7.27 -3.17 -2.26
CA VAL A 113 8.74 -3.02 -2.24
C VAL A 113 9.16 -1.78 -3.02
N HIS A 114 8.45 -1.46 -4.11
CA HIS A 114 8.81 -0.40 -5.03
C HIS A 114 7.84 0.77 -5.07
N GLN A 115 6.68 0.66 -4.43
CA GLN A 115 5.58 1.62 -4.47
C GLN A 115 5.19 2.05 -3.06
N ASN A 116 4.85 3.33 -2.85
CA ASN A 116 4.41 3.84 -1.54
C ASN A 116 2.99 3.38 -1.21
N PHE A 117 2.21 3.12 -2.24
CA PHE A 117 0.88 2.52 -2.19
C PHE A 117 0.67 1.67 -3.44
N VAL A 118 -0.29 0.77 -3.38
CA VAL A 118 -0.71 -0.05 -4.52
C VAL A 118 -2.11 0.40 -4.92
N PRO A 119 -2.31 0.91 -6.16
CA PRO A 119 -3.64 1.22 -6.67
C PRO A 119 -4.43 -0.07 -6.84
N VAL A 120 -5.71 -0.04 -6.47
CA VAL A 120 -6.62 -1.18 -6.59
C VAL A 120 -7.72 -0.85 -7.58
N CYS A 121 -7.92 -1.76 -8.54
CA CYS A 121 -8.97 -1.64 -9.55
C CYS A 121 -9.96 -2.80 -9.44
N ASP A 122 -11.20 -2.54 -9.84
CA ASP A 122 -12.23 -3.56 -9.95
C ASP A 122 -12.11 -4.37 -11.26
N ASP A 123 -13.06 -5.27 -11.50
CA ASP A 123 -13.09 -6.12 -12.69
C ASP A 123 -13.34 -5.34 -14.00
N ASN A 124 -13.70 -4.07 -13.92
CA ASN A 124 -13.90 -3.17 -15.06
C ASN A 124 -12.76 -2.15 -15.19
N ASP A 125 -11.61 -2.41 -14.56
CA ASP A 125 -10.46 -1.51 -14.51
C ASP A 125 -10.74 -0.14 -13.88
N SER A 126 -11.85 0.01 -13.15
CA SER A 126 -12.17 1.23 -12.44
C SER A 126 -11.37 1.32 -11.14
N PHE A 127 -10.78 2.46 -10.88
CA PHE A 127 -10.04 2.72 -9.65
C PHE A 127 -10.99 2.78 -8.45
N ILE A 128 -10.78 1.91 -7.47
CA ILE A 128 -11.62 1.83 -6.26
C ILE A 128 -10.92 2.35 -5.00
N GLY A 129 -9.60 2.48 -5.02
CA GLY A 129 -8.83 2.98 -3.88
C GLY A 129 -7.37 2.56 -3.92
N ILE A 130 -6.71 2.68 -2.79
CA ILE A 130 -5.31 2.30 -2.62
C ILE A 130 -5.14 1.42 -1.38
N VAL A 131 -4.12 0.55 -1.41
CA VAL A 131 -3.57 -0.04 -0.18
C VAL A 131 -2.19 0.56 0.05
N THR A 132 -2.00 1.22 1.20
CA THR A 132 -0.72 1.87 1.48
C THR A 132 0.33 0.85 1.92
N ARG A 133 1.61 1.12 1.64
CA ARG A 133 2.73 0.33 2.15
C ARG A 133 2.67 0.17 3.66
N GLN A 134 2.23 1.20 4.37
CA GLN A 134 2.09 1.18 5.82
C GLN A 134 1.09 0.11 6.29
N GLU A 135 -0.06 -0.01 5.64
CA GLU A 135 -1.07 -1.03 5.96
C GLU A 135 -0.55 -2.44 5.67
N ILE A 136 0.17 -2.63 4.56
CA ILE A 136 0.81 -3.91 4.22
C ILE A 136 1.83 -4.31 5.29
N ILE A 137 2.70 -3.38 5.72
CA ILE A 137 3.68 -3.63 6.78
C ILE A 137 2.99 -3.97 8.11
N LYS A 138 1.93 -3.25 8.47
CA LYS A 138 1.14 -3.53 9.69
C LYS A 138 0.54 -4.93 9.66
N TYR A 139 0.00 -5.35 8.51
CA TYR A 139 -0.52 -6.69 8.33
C TYR A 139 0.53 -7.75 8.65
N PHE A 140 1.68 -7.72 7.97
CA PHE A 140 2.73 -8.72 8.18
C PHE A 140 3.29 -8.71 9.60
N ARG A 141 3.46 -7.52 10.21
CA ARG A 141 3.86 -7.41 11.62
C ARG A 141 2.87 -8.12 12.55
N ASN A 142 1.58 -7.93 12.32
CA ASN A 142 0.54 -8.55 13.15
C ASN A 142 0.52 -10.08 12.97
N GLN A 143 0.74 -10.58 11.75
CA GLN A 143 0.88 -12.01 11.46
C GLN A 143 2.09 -12.62 12.19
N LEU A 144 3.23 -11.96 12.15
CA LEU A 144 4.42 -12.41 12.87
C LEU A 144 4.19 -12.48 14.37
N ALA A 145 3.60 -11.44 14.97
CA ALA A 145 3.27 -11.43 16.40
C ALA A 145 2.28 -12.53 16.79
N ALA A 146 1.30 -12.82 15.94
CA ALA A 146 0.36 -13.94 16.17
C ALA A 146 1.08 -15.30 16.11
N ALA A 147 1.99 -15.49 15.16
CA ALA A 147 2.78 -16.71 15.05
C ALA A 147 3.71 -16.92 16.26
N GLU A 148 4.40 -15.87 16.73
CA GLU A 148 5.25 -15.92 17.93
C GLU A 148 4.45 -16.30 19.18
N ASN A 149 3.25 -15.73 19.34
CA ASN A 149 2.39 -16.04 20.48
C ASN A 149 1.84 -17.47 20.42
N ALA A 150 1.60 -18.02 19.23
CA ALA A 150 1.20 -19.41 19.05
C ALA A 150 2.34 -20.37 19.47
N VAL A 151 3.57 -20.09 19.04
CA VAL A 151 4.75 -20.88 19.42
C VAL A 151 4.99 -20.87 20.94
N LYS A 152 4.89 -19.71 21.60
CA LYS A 152 5.06 -19.59 23.06
C LYS A 152 4.00 -20.37 23.86
N LYS A 153 2.82 -20.57 23.31
CA LYS A 153 1.74 -21.36 23.96
C LYS A 153 1.95 -22.87 23.81
N GLU A 154 2.77 -23.32 22.88
CA GLU A 154 3.05 -24.73 22.63
C GLU A 154 4.31 -25.24 23.39
N GLU A 155 5.06 -24.36 24.11
CA GLU A 155 6.13 -24.85 25.00
C GLU A 155 5.51 -25.61 26.18
N PRO A 156 5.85 -26.93 26.37
CA PRO A 156 5.28 -27.71 27.44
C PRO A 156 5.75 -27.16 28.79
N LEU A 157 4.81 -27.03 29.73
CA LEU A 157 5.10 -26.79 31.13
C LEU A 157 6.24 -27.72 31.57
N LYS A 158 7.38 -27.17 32.00
CA LYS A 158 8.47 -27.92 32.60
C LYS A 158 7.90 -28.69 33.79
N VAL A 159 7.72 -29.99 33.62
CA VAL A 159 7.34 -30.89 34.70
C VAL A 159 8.49 -30.84 35.72
N HIS A 160 8.24 -30.26 36.87
CA HIS A 160 9.14 -30.38 38.02
C HIS A 160 9.27 -31.87 38.37
N PRO A 161 10.50 -32.41 38.52
CA PRO A 161 10.66 -33.78 38.97
C PRO A 161 10.05 -33.91 40.37
N THR A 162 9.10 -34.82 40.48
CA THR A 162 8.52 -35.24 41.75
C THR A 162 9.63 -35.72 42.68
N ARG A 163 9.77 -35.12 43.86
CA ARG A 163 10.64 -35.60 44.92
C ARG A 163 10.18 -37.00 45.31
N GLU A 164 11.09 -37.98 45.18
CA GLU A 164 10.91 -39.28 45.75
C GLU A 164 10.73 -39.16 47.26
N PRO A 165 9.81 -39.92 47.88
CA PRO A 165 9.70 -39.96 49.34
C PRO A 165 10.95 -40.68 49.94
N ALA A 166 11.59 -40.01 50.89
CA ALA A 166 12.69 -40.55 51.64
C ALA A 166 12.27 -41.85 52.34
N ALA A 167 13.01 -42.95 52.11
CA ALA A 167 12.84 -44.17 52.86
C ALA A 167 13.27 -43.96 54.33
N VAL A 168 12.32 -44.23 55.25
CA VAL A 168 12.59 -44.26 56.67
C VAL A 168 13.02 -45.69 57.05
N PHE A 169 14.23 -45.81 57.55
CA PHE A 169 14.68 -46.93 58.34
C PHE A 169 14.80 -46.50 59.76
#